data_333dc029629744089aa03efd97349af0
#
_entry.id   333dc029629744089aa03efd97349af0
#
_cell.length_a   1.000
_cell.length_b   1.000
_cell.length_c   1.000
_cell.angle_alpha   90.00
_cell.angle_beta   90.00
_cell.angle_gamma   90.00
#
_symmetry.space_group_name_H-M   'P 1'
#
loop_
_entity.id
_entity.type
_entity.pdbx_description
1 polymer ?
#
loop_
_entity_poly.entity_id
_entity_poly.type
_entity_poly.pdbx_seq_one_letter_code
_entity_poly.pdbx_strand_id
1 'polypeptide(L)'
;MKSQRMKGQETELSKAQSQESASLGTRFLVMGSLNYDYIYSLDHIVEPGETIASVKLDKACGGKGFNQAAALAKAGAKVYLAGLVGSDGGELLETAQEFGVDCRLVQERDNRTGHAIIQVDKNGQNSIVLYGGTNRMWTAEYIDSVLDSFEKGDVLILQNEINGIEDILEKAYARGISIVLNPSPFEACILSWQLEKVSLFFINEVEGSQMTQKSEPKDILDQMLFQYPDAAVVLTLGEKGAWYADREERYFCPAQKVQAVDTTAAGDTFTGYFLMAQEKGFSAEQCLSIAAQASAIAVSRKGASVSVPVWAELQMDL
;
A
#
# COMPACT_ATOMS: atom_id res chain seq x y z
N MET A 1 -32.39 31.89 -33.10
CA MET A 1 -30.95 31.80 -33.40
C MET A 1 -30.01 32.01 -32.19
N LYS A 2 -30.35 32.80 -31.15
CA LYS A 2 -29.51 32.94 -29.94
C LYS A 2 -29.46 31.71 -29.00
N SER A 3 -30.57 30.95 -28.89
CA SER A 3 -30.66 29.80 -28.00
C SER A 3 -29.86 28.54 -28.48
N GLN A 4 -29.64 28.38 -29.77
CA GLN A 4 -28.82 27.28 -30.31
C GLN A 4 -27.31 27.56 -30.18
N ARG A 5 -26.88 28.82 -30.16
CA ARG A 5 -25.47 29.18 -29.95
C ARG A 5 -25.03 28.98 -28.51
N MET A 6 -25.91 29.21 -27.52
CA MET A 6 -25.58 29.00 -26.11
C MET A 6 -25.44 27.51 -25.76
N LYS A 7 -26.31 26.62 -26.30
CA LYS A 7 -26.20 25.16 -26.11
C LYS A 7 -24.93 24.56 -26.72
N GLY A 8 -24.47 25.12 -27.85
CA GLY A 8 -23.21 24.67 -28.48
C GLY A 8 -21.97 25.06 -27.64
N GLN A 9 -21.96 26.24 -27.03
CA GLN A 9 -20.85 26.67 -26.17
C GLN A 9 -20.79 25.93 -24.82
N GLU A 10 -21.94 25.63 -24.22
CA GLU A 10 -21.99 24.78 -23.00
C GLU A 10 -21.51 23.35 -23.25
N THR A 11 -21.78 22.80 -24.43
CA THR A 11 -21.33 21.44 -24.80
C THR A 11 -19.84 21.40 -25.13
N GLU A 12 -19.27 22.46 -25.72
CA GLU A 12 -17.83 22.57 -25.98
C GLU A 12 -17.03 22.86 -24.70
N LEU A 13 -17.53 23.71 -23.79
CA LEU A 13 -16.90 23.91 -22.47
C LEU A 13 -16.93 22.63 -21.63
N SER A 14 -18.04 21.89 -21.64
CA SER A 14 -18.15 20.61 -20.95
C SER A 14 -17.21 19.54 -21.55
N LYS A 15 -17.04 19.53 -22.87
CA LYS A 15 -16.07 18.64 -23.55
C LYS A 15 -14.62 19.08 -23.32
N ALA A 16 -14.33 20.37 -23.26
CA ALA A 16 -13.00 20.88 -22.94
C ALA A 16 -12.63 20.59 -21.48
N GLN A 17 -13.56 20.76 -20.54
CA GLN A 17 -13.35 20.40 -19.13
C GLN A 17 -13.21 18.88 -18.92
N SER A 18 -13.96 18.06 -19.67
CA SER A 18 -13.77 16.60 -19.65
C SER A 18 -12.48 16.15 -20.35
N GLN A 19 -11.96 16.89 -21.33
CA GLN A 19 -10.66 16.61 -21.95
C GLN A 19 -9.49 17.13 -21.11
N GLU A 20 -9.63 18.23 -20.36
CA GLU A 20 -8.62 18.68 -19.38
C GLU A 20 -8.53 17.76 -18.17
N SER A 21 -9.64 17.19 -17.69
CA SER A 21 -9.60 16.19 -16.62
C SER A 21 -9.04 14.84 -17.08
N ALA A 22 -9.19 14.50 -18.36
CA ALA A 22 -8.59 13.28 -18.96
C ALA A 22 -7.06 13.42 -19.23
N SER A 23 -6.47 14.61 -19.07
CA SER A 23 -5.02 14.83 -19.22
C SER A 23 -4.23 14.80 -17.90
N LEU A 24 -4.90 14.77 -16.78
CA LEU A 24 -4.30 14.60 -15.45
C LEU A 24 -4.47 13.13 -15.05
N GLY A 25 -3.43 12.29 -15.29
CA GLY A 25 -3.44 10.86 -14.89
C GLY A 25 -3.87 10.68 -13.44
N THR A 26 -4.34 9.49 -13.10
CA THR A 26 -4.81 9.09 -11.77
C THR A 26 -3.83 9.53 -10.68
N ARG A 27 -4.34 10.18 -9.64
CA ARG A 27 -3.56 10.51 -8.44
C ARG A 27 -3.74 9.40 -7.42
N PHE A 28 -2.62 8.93 -6.92
CA PHE A 28 -2.60 7.93 -5.85
C PHE A 28 -2.35 8.63 -4.52
N LEU A 29 -3.28 8.51 -3.59
CA LEU A 29 -3.16 8.98 -2.21
C LEU A 29 -2.89 7.79 -1.31
N VAL A 30 -1.74 7.76 -0.67
CA VAL A 30 -1.46 6.81 0.41
C VAL A 30 -1.69 7.51 1.73
N MET A 31 -2.69 7.07 2.52
CA MET A 31 -2.89 7.50 3.90
C MET A 31 -2.41 6.37 4.81
N GLY A 32 -1.21 6.53 5.38
CA GLY A 32 -0.59 5.38 6.04
C GLY A 32 0.56 5.75 6.98
N SER A 33 1.23 4.72 7.46
CA SER A 33 2.30 4.80 8.44
C SER A 33 3.62 5.25 7.84
N LEU A 34 4.37 6.00 8.65
CA LEU A 34 5.79 6.27 8.47
C LEU A 34 6.51 5.78 9.73
N ASN A 35 7.46 4.86 9.55
CA ASN A 35 8.18 4.23 10.65
C ASN A 35 9.68 4.26 10.44
N TYR A 36 10.43 4.29 11.53
CA TYR A 36 11.81 3.85 11.54
C TYR A 36 11.91 2.39 11.94
N ASP A 37 12.61 1.59 11.16
CA ASP A 37 12.90 0.19 11.47
C ASP A 37 14.29 0.10 12.09
N TYR A 38 14.36 -0.23 13.40
CA TYR A 38 15.60 -0.49 14.13
C TYR A 38 15.86 -1.99 14.16
N ILE A 39 16.81 -2.44 13.33
CA ILE A 39 17.09 -3.86 13.09
C ILE A 39 18.31 -4.27 13.90
N TYR A 40 18.07 -5.07 14.92
CA TYR A 40 19.10 -5.63 15.81
C TYR A 40 19.47 -7.03 15.34
N SER A 41 20.72 -7.22 14.91
CA SER A 41 21.26 -8.55 14.61
C SER A 41 21.73 -9.21 15.90
N LEU A 42 21.22 -10.40 16.17
CA LEU A 42 21.42 -11.13 17.43
C LEU A 42 21.85 -12.59 17.15
N ASP A 43 22.42 -13.26 18.13
CA ASP A 43 22.67 -14.69 18.06
C ASP A 43 21.35 -15.51 18.08
N HIS A 44 20.40 -15.06 18.89
CA HIS A 44 19.04 -15.60 19.00
C HIS A 44 18.08 -14.49 19.46
N ILE A 45 16.78 -14.71 19.29
CA ILE A 45 15.74 -13.79 19.79
C ILE A 45 15.77 -13.80 21.32
N VAL A 46 15.77 -12.60 21.92
CA VAL A 46 15.84 -12.43 23.39
C VAL A 46 14.69 -13.14 24.10
N GLU A 47 15.02 -13.94 25.12
CA GLU A 47 14.05 -14.63 25.96
C GLU A 47 13.68 -13.80 27.21
N PRO A 48 12.52 -14.04 27.84
CA PRO A 48 12.13 -13.36 29.07
C PRO A 48 13.17 -13.50 30.18
N GLY A 49 13.63 -12.36 30.72
CA GLY A 49 14.64 -12.31 31.79
C GLY A 49 16.09 -12.32 31.31
N GLU A 50 16.32 -12.42 30.00
CA GLU A 50 17.63 -12.40 29.38
C GLU A 50 18.11 -11.01 29.03
N THR A 51 19.43 -10.78 29.05
CA THR A 51 20.08 -9.58 28.51
C THR A 51 21.21 -10.01 27.59
N ILE A 52 21.11 -9.67 26.31
CA ILE A 52 22.14 -9.96 25.31
C ILE A 52 22.61 -8.71 24.60
N ALA A 53 23.84 -8.73 24.09
CA ALA A 53 24.36 -7.65 23.25
C ALA A 53 24.03 -7.92 21.78
N SER A 54 23.57 -6.91 21.06
CA SER A 54 23.42 -7.02 19.61
C SER A 54 24.78 -6.95 18.92
N VAL A 55 24.94 -7.71 17.85
CA VAL A 55 26.14 -7.69 17.01
C VAL A 55 26.16 -6.46 16.10
N LYS A 56 24.98 -6.02 15.67
CA LYS A 56 24.81 -4.90 14.73
C LYS A 56 23.44 -4.25 14.93
N LEU A 57 23.39 -2.93 14.74
CA LEU A 57 22.18 -2.16 14.63
C LEU A 57 22.15 -1.46 13.27
N ASP A 58 21.15 -1.77 12.46
CA ASP A 58 20.79 -1.02 11.26
C ASP A 58 19.54 -0.18 11.52
N LYS A 59 19.43 0.98 10.88
CA LYS A 59 18.24 1.83 10.85
C LYS A 59 17.78 1.98 9.42
N ALA A 60 16.50 1.83 9.16
CA ALA A 60 15.90 2.02 7.85
C ALA A 60 14.61 2.83 7.92
N CYS A 61 14.27 3.51 6.83
CA CYS A 61 12.94 4.08 6.63
C CYS A 61 11.98 2.97 6.21
N GLY A 62 10.81 2.93 6.83
CA GLY A 62 9.82 1.87 6.64
C GLY A 62 8.41 2.32 7.03
N GLY A 63 7.57 1.34 7.36
CA GLY A 63 6.13 1.49 7.52
C GLY A 63 5.40 1.17 6.21
N LYS A 64 4.25 0.51 6.30
CA LYS A 64 3.52 0.05 5.10
C LYS A 64 3.11 1.22 4.21
N GLY A 65 2.63 2.31 4.78
CA GLY A 65 2.28 3.52 4.02
C GLY A 65 3.47 4.08 3.26
N PHE A 66 4.61 4.22 3.93
CA PHE A 66 5.85 4.67 3.31
C PHE A 66 6.31 3.73 2.18
N ASN A 67 6.34 2.42 2.43
CA ASN A 67 6.81 1.43 1.46
C ASN A 67 5.92 1.37 0.21
N GLN A 68 4.58 1.40 0.38
CA GLN A 68 3.64 1.39 -0.74
C GLN A 68 3.69 2.69 -1.55
N ALA A 69 3.86 3.84 -0.88
CA ALA A 69 4.08 5.11 -1.58
C ALA A 69 5.40 5.10 -2.39
N ALA A 70 6.49 4.59 -1.80
CA ALA A 70 7.77 4.43 -2.48
C ALA A 70 7.66 3.48 -3.69
N ALA A 71 6.94 2.36 -3.54
CA ALA A 71 6.73 1.40 -4.63
C ALA A 71 5.95 2.03 -5.80
N LEU A 72 4.86 2.75 -5.51
CA LEU A 72 4.08 3.49 -6.51
C LEU A 72 4.94 4.54 -7.23
N ALA A 73 5.72 5.34 -6.49
CA ALA A 73 6.54 6.39 -7.07
C ALA A 73 7.63 5.81 -7.98
N LYS A 74 8.34 4.76 -7.55
CA LYS A 74 9.35 4.05 -8.36
C LYS A 74 8.74 3.35 -9.57
N ALA A 75 7.47 2.94 -9.50
CA ALA A 75 6.71 2.46 -10.65
C ALA A 75 6.29 3.57 -11.62
N GLY A 76 6.50 4.85 -11.28
CA GLY A 76 6.20 6.01 -12.10
C GLY A 76 4.82 6.63 -11.85
N ALA A 77 4.16 6.31 -10.76
CA ALA A 77 2.88 6.89 -10.37
C ALA A 77 3.02 8.33 -9.84
N LYS A 78 1.97 9.14 -10.02
CA LYS A 78 1.81 10.40 -9.32
C LYS A 78 1.23 10.12 -7.94
N VAL A 79 2.09 10.03 -6.92
CA VAL A 79 1.72 9.59 -5.57
C VAL A 79 1.89 10.70 -4.54
N TYR A 80 0.89 10.81 -3.67
CA TYR A 80 0.84 11.69 -2.50
C TYR A 80 0.85 10.81 -1.25
N LEU A 81 1.70 11.15 -0.31
CA LEU A 81 1.73 10.50 1.00
C LEU A 81 1.15 11.45 2.03
N ALA A 82 0.08 11.03 2.70
CA ALA A 82 -0.42 11.65 3.92
C ALA A 82 -0.06 10.76 5.11
N GLY A 83 0.47 11.35 6.15
CA GLY A 83 0.94 10.65 7.33
C GLY A 83 1.40 11.62 8.41
N LEU A 84 1.80 11.07 9.53
CA LEU A 84 2.23 11.86 10.68
C LEU A 84 3.61 11.42 11.14
N VAL A 85 4.48 12.39 11.37
CA VAL A 85 5.83 12.18 11.90
C VAL A 85 6.05 13.05 13.15
N GLY A 86 7.04 12.70 13.95
CA GLY A 86 7.54 13.58 15.01
C GLY A 86 8.63 14.50 14.49
N SER A 87 9.20 15.32 15.37
CA SER A 87 10.36 16.17 15.06
C SER A 87 11.61 15.37 14.62
N ASP A 88 11.60 14.06 14.85
CA ASP A 88 12.63 13.10 14.43
C ASP A 88 12.39 12.52 13.02
N GLY A 89 11.30 12.91 12.31
CA GLY A 89 10.84 12.29 11.06
C GLY A 89 11.51 12.81 9.78
N GLY A 90 12.47 13.74 9.85
CA GLY A 90 13.04 14.42 8.68
C GLY A 90 13.62 13.46 7.63
N GLU A 91 14.40 12.45 8.04
CA GLU A 91 15.00 11.46 7.14
C GLU A 91 13.95 10.64 6.35
N LEU A 92 12.78 10.35 6.95
CA LEU A 92 11.67 9.68 6.26
C LEU A 92 11.14 10.53 5.11
N LEU A 93 10.97 11.84 5.36
CA LEU A 93 10.46 12.76 4.34
C LEU A 93 11.48 12.96 3.20
N GLU A 94 12.74 13.16 3.54
CA GLU A 94 13.83 13.30 2.55
C GLU A 94 13.90 12.04 1.67
N THR A 95 13.92 10.85 2.27
CA THR A 95 13.96 9.58 1.55
C THR A 95 12.72 9.37 0.66
N ALA A 96 11.52 9.68 1.14
CA ALA A 96 10.30 9.57 0.34
C ALA A 96 10.34 10.52 -0.87
N GLN A 97 10.81 11.76 -0.68
CA GLN A 97 10.96 12.75 -1.75
C GLN A 97 12.00 12.32 -2.80
N GLU A 98 13.12 11.71 -2.38
CA GLU A 98 14.12 11.12 -3.28
C GLU A 98 13.53 10.04 -4.19
N PHE A 99 12.54 9.28 -3.70
CA PHE A 99 11.80 8.30 -4.49
C PHE A 99 10.75 8.92 -5.42
N GLY A 100 10.48 10.24 -5.30
CA GLY A 100 9.49 10.95 -6.09
C GLY A 100 8.10 11.02 -5.45
N VAL A 101 7.98 10.72 -4.15
CA VAL A 101 6.73 10.85 -3.40
C VAL A 101 6.46 12.31 -3.03
N ASP A 102 5.25 12.78 -3.27
CA ASP A 102 4.80 14.09 -2.79
C ASP A 102 4.39 14.01 -1.31
N CYS A 103 5.23 14.60 -0.44
CA CYS A 103 5.05 14.55 1.01
C CYS A 103 4.39 15.80 1.60
N ARG A 104 3.83 16.73 0.77
CA ARG A 104 3.24 18.00 1.27
C ARG A 104 2.09 17.81 2.24
N LEU A 105 1.47 16.62 2.28
CA LEU A 105 0.38 16.28 3.17
C LEU A 105 0.85 15.64 4.48
N VAL A 106 2.14 15.33 4.62
CA VAL A 106 2.68 14.83 5.89
C VAL A 106 2.76 15.98 6.89
N GLN A 107 2.33 15.73 8.13
CA GLN A 107 2.35 16.72 9.20
C GLN A 107 3.20 16.24 10.39
N GLU A 108 3.87 17.19 11.03
CA GLU A 108 4.58 16.95 12.29
C GLU A 108 3.60 17.01 13.47
N ARG A 109 3.85 16.16 14.49
CA ARG A 109 3.13 16.12 15.75
C ARG A 109 4.10 16.11 16.92
N ASP A 110 3.67 16.61 18.05
CA ASP A 110 4.45 16.60 19.30
C ASP A 110 4.43 15.20 19.95
N ASN A 111 5.08 14.26 19.27
CA ASN A 111 5.36 12.88 19.73
C ASN A 111 6.48 12.30 18.88
N ARG A 112 7.00 11.13 19.26
CA ARG A 112 7.97 10.40 18.43
C ARG A 112 7.31 9.81 17.21
N THR A 113 8.05 9.80 16.12
CA THR A 113 7.69 9.05 14.91
C THR A 113 7.49 7.57 15.25
N GLY A 114 6.54 6.92 14.58
CA GLY A 114 6.35 5.48 14.67
C GLY A 114 7.65 4.73 14.39
N HIS A 115 7.86 3.61 15.06
CA HIS A 115 9.05 2.79 14.81
C HIS A 115 8.83 1.32 15.16
N ALA A 116 9.62 0.47 14.53
CA ALA A 116 9.71 -0.94 14.85
C ALA A 116 11.07 -1.28 15.46
N ILE A 117 11.06 -2.10 16.50
CA ILE A 117 12.25 -2.78 17.00
C ILE A 117 12.21 -4.20 16.44
N ILE A 118 13.14 -4.50 15.55
CA ILE A 118 13.20 -5.76 14.82
C ILE A 118 14.42 -6.52 15.30
N GLN A 119 14.20 -7.67 15.92
CA GLN A 119 15.24 -8.62 16.27
C GLN A 119 15.40 -9.62 15.14
N VAL A 120 16.62 -9.86 14.69
CA VAL A 120 16.92 -10.85 13.64
C VAL A 120 18.03 -11.75 14.14
N ASP A 121 17.76 -13.07 14.24
CA ASP A 121 18.74 -14.05 14.64
C ASP A 121 19.63 -14.49 13.47
N LYS A 122 20.67 -15.28 13.80
CA LYS A 122 21.61 -15.86 12.81
C LYS A 122 20.97 -16.82 11.79
N ASN A 123 19.75 -17.29 12.04
CA ASN A 123 18.98 -18.14 11.14
C ASN A 123 18.02 -17.35 10.27
N GLY A 124 17.96 -16.00 10.44
CA GLY A 124 17.05 -15.11 9.72
C GLY A 124 15.62 -15.09 10.31
N GLN A 125 15.40 -15.69 11.49
CA GLN A 125 14.12 -15.56 12.20
C GLN A 125 14.03 -14.15 12.79
N ASN A 126 12.82 -13.59 12.81
CA ASN A 126 12.60 -12.26 13.36
C ASN A 126 11.51 -12.22 14.43
N SER A 127 11.61 -11.19 15.28
CA SER A 127 10.58 -10.77 16.21
C SER A 127 10.47 -9.27 16.18
N ILE A 128 9.24 -8.75 16.07
CA ILE A 128 8.99 -7.33 15.82
C ILE A 128 8.11 -6.76 16.93
N VAL A 129 8.56 -5.66 17.51
CA VAL A 129 7.77 -4.82 18.42
C VAL A 129 7.50 -3.50 17.73
N LEU A 130 6.23 -3.19 17.46
CA LEU A 130 5.82 -1.97 16.79
C LEU A 130 5.36 -0.93 17.82
N TYR A 131 5.90 0.28 17.74
CA TYR A 131 5.41 1.48 18.43
C TYR A 131 4.74 2.41 17.42
N GLY A 132 3.43 2.62 17.56
CA GLY A 132 2.67 3.42 16.61
C GLY A 132 3.03 4.90 16.59
N GLY A 133 3.43 5.49 17.75
CA GLY A 133 3.84 6.88 17.84
C GLY A 133 2.84 7.84 17.19
N THR A 134 3.35 8.74 16.37
CA THR A 134 2.53 9.70 15.61
C THR A 134 1.52 9.06 14.66
N ASN A 135 1.75 7.84 14.19
CA ASN A 135 0.78 7.12 13.34
C ASN A 135 -0.58 6.89 14.01
N ARG A 136 -0.65 6.98 15.33
CA ARG A 136 -1.89 6.85 16.11
C ARG A 136 -2.49 8.20 16.53
N MET A 137 -2.07 9.30 15.89
CA MET A 137 -2.51 10.68 16.22
C MET A 137 -3.34 11.33 15.12
N TRP A 138 -3.94 10.55 14.23
CA TRP A 138 -4.84 11.06 13.20
C TRP A 138 -6.11 11.62 13.85
N THR A 139 -6.53 12.80 13.41
CA THR A 139 -7.76 13.48 13.83
C THR A 139 -8.73 13.61 12.66
N ALA A 140 -10.01 13.79 12.96
CA ALA A 140 -11.03 13.97 11.94
C ALA A 140 -10.72 15.19 11.04
N GLU A 141 -10.23 16.29 11.64
CA GLU A 141 -9.87 17.51 10.92
C GLU A 141 -8.70 17.29 9.96
N TYR A 142 -7.70 16.50 10.35
CA TYR A 142 -6.59 16.16 9.47
C TYR A 142 -7.04 15.26 8.32
N ILE A 143 -7.85 14.24 8.61
CA ILE A 143 -8.45 13.36 7.60
C ILE A 143 -9.22 14.20 6.56
N ASP A 144 -10.09 15.11 7.02
CA ASP A 144 -10.87 15.98 6.14
C ASP A 144 -9.97 16.87 5.29
N SER A 145 -8.95 17.51 5.89
CA SER A 145 -8.03 18.40 5.17
C SER A 145 -7.24 17.67 4.06
N VAL A 146 -6.92 16.38 4.28
CA VAL A 146 -6.27 15.55 3.25
C VAL A 146 -7.25 15.22 2.13
N LEU A 147 -8.42 14.68 2.48
CA LEU A 147 -9.41 14.19 1.50
C LEU A 147 -10.07 15.31 0.69
N ASP A 148 -10.10 16.55 1.19
CA ASP A 148 -10.65 17.71 0.46
C ASP A 148 -9.89 18.05 -0.84
N SER A 149 -8.66 17.52 -0.98
CA SER A 149 -7.85 17.70 -2.20
C SER A 149 -8.04 16.59 -3.23
N PHE A 150 -8.85 15.55 -2.92
CA PHE A 150 -9.05 14.37 -3.77
C PHE A 150 -10.51 14.16 -4.11
N GLU A 151 -10.76 13.53 -5.26
CA GLU A 151 -12.09 13.38 -5.84
C GLU A 151 -12.26 12.09 -6.63
N LYS A 152 -13.42 11.90 -7.22
CA LYS A 152 -13.68 10.76 -8.11
C LYS A 152 -12.64 10.66 -9.22
N GLY A 153 -12.07 9.46 -9.39
CA GLY A 153 -10.98 9.17 -10.33
C GLY A 153 -9.62 9.04 -9.65
N ASP A 154 -9.49 9.51 -8.39
CA ASP A 154 -8.31 9.26 -7.57
C ASP A 154 -8.41 7.90 -6.87
N VAL A 155 -7.28 7.38 -6.44
CA VAL A 155 -7.16 6.10 -5.73
C VAL A 155 -6.56 6.33 -4.35
N LEU A 156 -7.26 5.89 -3.32
CA LEU A 156 -6.79 5.88 -1.94
C LEU A 156 -6.25 4.51 -1.57
N ILE A 157 -5.06 4.46 -0.98
CA ILE A 157 -4.42 3.24 -0.49
C ILE A 157 -4.31 3.32 1.03
N LEU A 158 -4.82 2.29 1.71
CA LEU A 158 -4.87 2.17 3.17
C LEU A 158 -4.23 0.88 3.66
N GLN A 159 -3.69 0.94 4.89
CA GLN A 159 -3.19 -0.22 5.64
C GLN A 159 -3.64 -0.07 7.10
N ASN A 160 -3.54 -1.15 7.91
CA ASN A 160 -3.98 -1.09 9.32
C ASN A 160 -2.85 -0.68 10.28
N GLU A 161 -2.08 0.36 9.96
CA GLU A 161 -1.03 0.87 10.85
C GLU A 161 -1.31 2.27 11.41
N ILE A 162 -2.44 2.87 11.05
CA ILE A 162 -2.90 4.18 11.55
C ILE A 162 -4.24 4.04 12.29
N ASN A 163 -4.67 5.08 13.01
CA ASN A 163 -6.04 5.15 13.54
C ASN A 163 -6.97 5.90 12.57
N GLY A 164 -8.27 5.83 12.81
CA GLY A 164 -9.29 6.58 12.06
C GLY A 164 -9.65 5.98 10.69
N ILE A 165 -9.31 4.72 10.43
CA ILE A 165 -9.55 4.07 9.12
C ILE A 165 -11.03 4.02 8.77
N GLU A 166 -11.94 3.76 9.73
CA GLU A 166 -13.38 3.76 9.48
C GLU A 166 -13.88 5.12 8.97
N ASP A 167 -13.43 6.20 9.59
CA ASP A 167 -13.75 7.57 9.18
C ASP A 167 -13.18 7.89 7.78
N ILE A 168 -11.96 7.43 7.51
CA ILE A 168 -11.34 7.57 6.19
C ILE A 168 -12.13 6.80 5.11
N LEU A 169 -12.51 5.55 5.38
CA LEU A 169 -13.32 4.73 4.45
C LEU A 169 -14.64 5.42 4.10
N GLU A 170 -15.36 5.88 5.12
CA GLU A 170 -16.65 6.56 4.93
C GLU A 170 -16.50 7.83 4.09
N LYS A 171 -15.56 8.69 4.46
CA LYS A 171 -15.36 9.99 3.82
C LYS A 171 -14.81 9.88 2.40
N ALA A 172 -13.89 8.94 2.14
CA ALA A 172 -13.35 8.70 0.81
C ALA A 172 -14.41 8.12 -0.13
N TYR A 173 -15.19 7.14 0.35
CA TYR A 173 -16.30 6.57 -0.42
C TYR A 173 -17.35 7.62 -0.79
N ALA A 174 -17.72 8.51 0.15
CA ALA A 174 -18.67 9.59 -0.11
C ALA A 174 -18.19 10.59 -1.17
N ARG A 175 -16.86 10.71 -1.38
CA ARG A 175 -16.24 11.52 -2.44
C ARG A 175 -16.07 10.78 -3.77
N GLY A 176 -16.43 9.49 -3.81
CA GLY A 176 -16.28 8.64 -5.00
C GLY A 176 -14.82 8.26 -5.31
N ILE A 177 -13.93 8.35 -4.33
CA ILE A 177 -12.54 7.91 -4.43
C ILE A 177 -12.52 6.37 -4.40
N SER A 178 -11.77 5.75 -5.29
CA SER A 178 -11.57 4.30 -5.28
C SER A 178 -10.67 3.89 -4.11
N ILE A 179 -11.10 2.90 -3.33
CA ILE A 179 -10.40 2.52 -2.10
C ILE A 179 -9.70 1.18 -2.27
N VAL A 180 -8.39 1.16 -2.05
CA VAL A 180 -7.54 -0.02 -1.99
C VAL A 180 -7.15 -0.25 -0.54
N LEU A 181 -7.39 -1.45 -0.02
CA LEU A 181 -7.08 -1.80 1.36
C LEU A 181 -6.14 -3.01 1.44
N ASN A 182 -5.02 -2.83 2.12
CA ASN A 182 -4.20 -3.90 2.65
C ASN A 182 -4.45 -4.00 4.17
N PRO A 183 -5.28 -4.94 4.67
CA PRO A 183 -5.70 -5.01 6.07
C PRO A 183 -4.60 -5.55 7.00
N SER A 184 -3.36 -5.17 6.76
CA SER A 184 -2.18 -5.61 7.50
C SER A 184 -1.62 -4.51 8.41
N PRO A 185 -1.22 -4.85 9.65
CA PRO A 185 -1.45 -6.14 10.34
C PRO A 185 -2.93 -6.37 10.62
N PHE A 186 -3.39 -7.62 10.45
CA PHE A 186 -4.78 -7.94 10.70
C PHE A 186 -5.12 -7.86 12.19
N GLU A 187 -6.22 -7.20 12.50
CA GLU A 187 -6.85 -7.15 13.80
C GLU A 187 -8.36 -7.46 13.64
N ALA A 188 -8.96 -8.14 14.61
CA ALA A 188 -10.36 -8.58 14.50
C ALA A 188 -11.37 -7.42 14.33
N CYS A 189 -11.02 -6.21 14.80
CA CYS A 189 -11.86 -5.02 14.62
C CYS A 189 -12.02 -4.62 13.14
N ILE A 190 -11.11 -5.02 12.25
CA ILE A 190 -11.21 -4.77 10.80
C ILE A 190 -12.53 -5.33 10.24
N LEU A 191 -12.99 -6.46 10.76
CA LEU A 191 -14.25 -7.08 10.32
C LEU A 191 -15.51 -6.27 10.68
N SER A 192 -15.39 -5.27 11.57
CA SER A 192 -16.48 -4.34 11.89
C SER A 192 -16.51 -3.09 11.00
N TRP A 193 -15.47 -2.87 10.20
CA TRP A 193 -15.41 -1.72 9.30
C TRP A 193 -16.37 -1.90 8.12
N GLN A 194 -16.70 -0.79 7.46
CA GLN A 194 -17.57 -0.77 6.27
C GLN A 194 -16.78 -1.22 5.02
N LEU A 195 -16.35 -2.50 5.03
CA LEU A 195 -15.46 -3.07 4.02
C LEU A 195 -16.12 -3.22 2.64
N GLU A 196 -17.45 -3.15 2.56
CA GLU A 196 -18.19 -3.07 1.29
C GLU A 196 -17.90 -1.81 0.47
N LYS A 197 -17.23 -0.82 1.06
CA LYS A 197 -16.76 0.40 0.39
C LYS A 197 -15.40 0.24 -0.29
N VAL A 198 -14.71 -0.86 -0.03
CA VAL A 198 -13.40 -1.17 -0.61
C VAL A 198 -13.56 -1.69 -2.03
N SER A 199 -12.80 -1.13 -2.96
CA SER A 199 -12.81 -1.53 -4.36
C SER A 199 -11.84 -2.66 -4.68
N LEU A 200 -10.71 -2.73 -3.93
CA LEU A 200 -9.67 -3.73 -4.15
C LEU A 200 -8.97 -4.08 -2.83
N PHE A 201 -8.92 -5.36 -2.52
CA PHE A 201 -8.17 -5.89 -1.37
C PHE A 201 -6.83 -6.46 -1.80
N PHE A 202 -5.77 -6.14 -1.06
CA PHE A 202 -4.49 -6.85 -1.09
C PHE A 202 -4.33 -7.61 0.22
N ILE A 203 -4.39 -8.93 0.17
CA ILE A 203 -4.29 -9.81 1.32
C ILE A 203 -3.27 -10.92 1.07
N ASN A 204 -2.65 -11.43 2.13
CA ASN A 204 -1.88 -12.66 2.08
C ASN A 204 -2.68 -13.86 2.60
N GLU A 205 -2.11 -15.08 2.58
CA GLU A 205 -2.76 -16.31 3.07
C GLU A 205 -3.23 -16.18 4.53
N VAL A 206 -2.44 -15.52 5.39
CA VAL A 206 -2.76 -15.37 6.81
C VAL A 206 -3.93 -14.41 7.00
N GLU A 207 -3.87 -13.24 6.40
CA GLU A 207 -4.93 -12.22 6.44
C GLU A 207 -6.22 -12.75 5.82
N GLY A 208 -6.12 -13.40 4.67
CA GLY A 208 -7.26 -14.04 4.00
C GLY A 208 -7.91 -15.11 4.88
N SER A 209 -7.11 -15.94 5.54
CA SER A 209 -7.63 -16.95 6.48
C SER A 209 -8.30 -16.29 7.69
N GLN A 210 -7.74 -15.22 8.22
CA GLN A 210 -8.31 -14.48 9.36
C GLN A 210 -9.62 -13.78 8.99
N MET A 211 -9.72 -13.20 7.79
CA MET A 211 -10.92 -12.51 7.31
C MET A 211 -12.06 -13.48 6.98
N THR A 212 -11.73 -14.67 6.46
CA THR A 212 -12.75 -15.57 5.88
C THR A 212 -12.98 -16.84 6.68
N GLN A 213 -12.10 -17.17 7.62
CA GLN A 213 -12.06 -18.45 8.34
C GLN A 213 -11.89 -19.66 7.40
N LYS A 214 -11.21 -19.45 6.26
CA LYS A 214 -10.83 -20.44 5.27
C LYS A 214 -9.32 -20.57 5.20
N SER A 215 -8.81 -21.72 4.74
CA SER A 215 -7.36 -21.97 4.59
C SER A 215 -6.94 -22.17 3.14
N GLU A 216 -7.83 -22.70 2.29
CA GLU A 216 -7.52 -22.92 0.89
C GLU A 216 -7.69 -21.63 0.08
N PRO A 217 -6.73 -21.28 -0.80
CA PRO A 217 -6.77 -20.03 -1.56
C PRO A 217 -8.07 -19.80 -2.34
N LYS A 218 -8.62 -20.85 -2.94
CA LYS A 218 -9.90 -20.75 -3.66
C LYS A 218 -11.07 -20.43 -2.73
N ASP A 219 -11.11 -21.08 -1.58
CA ASP A 219 -12.18 -20.86 -0.60
C ASP A 219 -12.08 -19.46 0.03
N ILE A 220 -10.85 -18.96 0.23
CA ILE A 220 -10.61 -17.58 0.66
C ILE A 220 -11.21 -16.61 -0.36
N LEU A 221 -10.86 -16.76 -1.64
CA LEU A 221 -11.36 -15.91 -2.71
C LEU A 221 -12.88 -15.98 -2.85
N ASP A 222 -13.45 -17.20 -2.83
CA ASP A 222 -14.89 -17.40 -2.90
C ASP A 222 -15.62 -16.70 -1.76
N GLN A 223 -15.09 -16.82 -0.54
CA GLN A 223 -15.68 -16.19 0.65
C GLN A 223 -15.52 -14.66 0.62
N MET A 224 -14.37 -14.14 0.17
CA MET A 224 -14.17 -12.69 0.01
C MET A 224 -15.15 -12.09 -0.99
N LEU A 225 -15.30 -12.69 -2.17
CA LEU A 225 -16.21 -12.22 -3.21
C LEU A 225 -17.69 -12.43 -2.84
N PHE A 226 -18.01 -13.41 -1.99
CA PHE A 226 -19.34 -13.56 -1.43
C PHE A 226 -19.67 -12.42 -0.45
N GLN A 227 -18.71 -12.03 0.39
CA GLN A 227 -18.88 -10.93 1.36
C GLN A 227 -18.82 -9.55 0.70
N TYR A 228 -17.96 -9.38 -0.30
CA TYR A 228 -17.67 -8.10 -0.95
C TYR A 228 -17.78 -8.24 -2.49
N PRO A 229 -19.00 -8.42 -3.03
CA PRO A 229 -19.20 -8.80 -4.44
C PRO A 229 -18.81 -7.72 -5.46
N ASP A 230 -18.66 -6.48 -5.05
CA ASP A 230 -18.27 -5.36 -5.91
C ASP A 230 -16.75 -5.04 -5.82
N ALA A 231 -16.03 -5.78 -4.97
CA ALA A 231 -14.58 -5.63 -4.84
C ALA A 231 -13.82 -6.66 -5.68
N ALA A 232 -12.60 -6.29 -6.05
CA ALA A 232 -11.58 -7.26 -6.49
C ALA A 232 -10.68 -7.67 -5.32
N VAL A 233 -10.02 -8.82 -5.44
CA VAL A 233 -9.11 -9.36 -4.43
C VAL A 233 -7.82 -9.81 -5.09
N VAL A 234 -6.69 -9.32 -4.58
CA VAL A 234 -5.36 -9.87 -4.84
C VAL A 234 -4.94 -10.66 -3.60
N LEU A 235 -4.76 -11.96 -3.75
CA LEU A 235 -4.32 -12.87 -2.70
C LEU A 235 -2.90 -13.35 -3.00
N THR A 236 -1.93 -12.88 -2.20
CA THR A 236 -0.53 -13.29 -2.32
C THR A 236 -0.25 -14.55 -1.51
N LEU A 237 0.50 -15.48 -2.10
CA LEU A 237 0.82 -16.80 -1.54
C LEU A 237 2.34 -16.98 -1.36
N GLY A 238 3.09 -15.90 -1.18
CA GLY A 238 4.54 -15.93 -1.04
C GLY A 238 5.21 -16.62 -2.24
N GLU A 239 6.02 -17.62 -1.98
CA GLU A 239 6.77 -18.38 -3.01
C GLU A 239 5.89 -19.16 -4.00
N LYS A 240 4.61 -19.31 -3.72
CA LYS A 240 3.69 -20.01 -4.63
C LYS A 240 3.16 -19.10 -5.73
N GLY A 241 3.10 -17.78 -5.49
CA GLY A 241 2.58 -16.79 -6.46
C GLY A 241 1.46 -15.94 -5.90
N ALA A 242 0.54 -15.51 -6.77
CA ALA A 242 -0.59 -14.69 -6.39
C ALA A 242 -1.82 -14.96 -7.26
N TRP A 243 -2.99 -14.76 -6.68
CA TRP A 243 -4.27 -14.76 -7.37
C TRP A 243 -4.81 -13.34 -7.50
N TYR A 244 -5.47 -13.08 -8.60
CA TYR A 244 -6.46 -12.01 -8.74
C TYR A 244 -7.84 -12.67 -8.90
N ALA A 245 -8.84 -12.10 -8.28
CA ALA A 245 -10.23 -12.48 -8.50
C ALA A 245 -11.15 -11.28 -8.34
N ASP A 246 -12.14 -11.19 -9.23
CA ASP A 246 -13.30 -10.34 -9.10
C ASP A 246 -14.57 -11.14 -9.47
N ARG A 247 -15.67 -10.46 -9.71
CA ARG A 247 -16.95 -11.08 -10.05
C ARG A 247 -16.94 -11.83 -11.37
N GLU A 248 -16.07 -11.43 -12.30
CA GLU A 248 -16.06 -11.90 -13.70
C GLU A 248 -14.87 -12.79 -13.98
N GLU A 249 -13.70 -12.50 -13.39
CA GLU A 249 -12.42 -13.07 -13.80
C GLU A 249 -11.61 -13.60 -12.62
N ARG A 250 -10.80 -14.61 -12.88
CA ARG A 250 -9.81 -15.14 -11.93
C ARG A 250 -8.55 -15.55 -12.65
N TYR A 251 -7.42 -15.05 -12.15
CA TYR A 251 -6.09 -15.34 -12.70
C TYR A 251 -5.15 -15.79 -11.61
N PHE A 252 -4.28 -16.71 -11.95
CA PHE A 252 -3.17 -17.13 -11.09
C PHE A 252 -1.85 -16.86 -11.79
N CYS A 253 -0.96 -16.16 -11.10
CA CYS A 253 0.41 -15.95 -11.53
C CYS A 253 1.35 -16.69 -10.58
N PRO A 254 2.18 -17.64 -11.05
CA PRO A 254 3.18 -18.29 -10.21
C PRO A 254 4.29 -17.30 -9.84
N ALA A 255 4.89 -17.47 -8.65
CA ALA A 255 6.02 -16.64 -8.26
C ALA A 255 7.23 -16.86 -9.15
N GLN A 256 7.99 -15.81 -9.41
CA GLN A 256 9.27 -15.93 -10.08
C GLN A 256 10.32 -16.51 -9.13
N LYS A 257 11.07 -17.52 -9.60
CA LYS A 257 12.11 -18.17 -8.81
C LYS A 257 13.33 -17.25 -8.70
N VAL A 258 13.58 -16.77 -7.52
CA VAL A 258 14.75 -15.94 -7.19
C VAL A 258 15.39 -16.41 -5.89
N GLN A 259 16.65 -16.07 -5.67
CA GLN A 259 17.24 -16.24 -4.35
C GLN A 259 16.83 -15.06 -3.47
N ALA A 260 15.96 -15.30 -2.51
CA ALA A 260 15.54 -14.28 -1.57
C ALA A 260 16.71 -13.87 -0.66
N VAL A 261 16.93 -12.56 -0.56
CA VAL A 261 17.91 -11.90 0.33
C VAL A 261 17.18 -11.23 1.49
N ASP A 262 16.09 -10.54 1.18
CA ASP A 262 15.27 -9.82 2.15
C ASP A 262 13.83 -9.76 1.64
N THR A 263 12.87 -10.26 2.40
CA THR A 263 11.46 -10.30 2.01
C THR A 263 10.67 -9.08 2.50
N THR A 264 11.34 -8.15 3.18
CA THR A 264 10.71 -6.91 3.67
C THR A 264 10.16 -6.10 2.49
N ALA A 265 8.96 -5.57 2.65
CA ALA A 265 8.25 -4.79 1.63
C ALA A 265 7.93 -5.52 0.30
N ALA A 266 8.04 -6.87 0.24
CA ALA A 266 7.65 -7.62 -0.95
C ALA A 266 6.18 -7.40 -1.35
N GLY A 267 5.27 -7.46 -0.38
CA GLY A 267 3.85 -7.18 -0.56
C GLY A 267 3.56 -5.72 -0.92
N ASP A 268 4.28 -4.77 -0.30
CA ASP A 268 4.15 -3.33 -0.59
C ASP A 268 4.61 -3.03 -2.03
N THR A 269 5.71 -3.66 -2.47
CA THR A 269 6.20 -3.59 -3.86
C THR A 269 5.16 -4.17 -4.81
N PHE A 270 4.63 -5.35 -4.50
CA PHE A 270 3.59 -5.99 -5.30
C PHE A 270 2.37 -5.07 -5.48
N THR A 271 1.88 -4.49 -4.38
CA THR A 271 0.74 -3.55 -4.38
C THR A 271 1.01 -2.34 -5.28
N GLY A 272 2.15 -1.67 -5.13
CA GLY A 272 2.49 -0.47 -5.91
C GLY A 272 2.58 -0.75 -7.41
N TYR A 273 3.22 -1.86 -7.79
CA TYR A 273 3.39 -2.24 -9.20
C TYR A 273 2.11 -2.77 -9.84
N PHE A 274 1.28 -3.49 -9.10
CA PHE A 274 -0.04 -3.91 -9.58
C PHE A 274 -0.92 -2.70 -9.91
N LEU A 275 -1.02 -1.74 -8.99
CA LEU A 275 -1.83 -0.53 -9.17
C LEU A 275 -1.33 0.34 -10.33
N MET A 276 0.00 0.49 -10.47
CA MET A 276 0.55 1.25 -11.59
C MET A 276 0.37 0.54 -12.93
N ALA A 277 0.45 -0.79 -12.98
CA ALA A 277 0.15 -1.55 -14.18
C ALA A 277 -1.33 -1.41 -14.58
N GLN A 278 -2.24 -1.46 -13.60
CA GLN A 278 -3.67 -1.23 -13.83
C GLN A 278 -3.93 0.18 -14.38
N GLU A 279 -3.30 1.21 -13.83
CA GLU A 279 -3.38 2.59 -14.34
C GLU A 279 -2.89 2.72 -15.78
N LYS A 280 -1.87 1.96 -16.15
CA LYS A 280 -1.36 1.89 -17.54
C LYS A 280 -2.28 1.12 -18.50
N GLY A 281 -3.37 0.53 -18.01
CA GLY A 281 -4.36 -0.19 -18.82
C GLY A 281 -4.00 -1.64 -19.12
N PHE A 282 -3.06 -2.25 -18.38
CA PHE A 282 -2.79 -3.68 -18.48
C PHE A 282 -3.94 -4.52 -17.94
N SER A 283 -4.15 -5.72 -18.49
CA SER A 283 -5.11 -6.68 -17.96
C SER A 283 -4.74 -7.13 -16.54
N ALA A 284 -5.71 -7.66 -15.78
CA ALA A 284 -5.45 -8.15 -14.42
C ALA A 284 -4.37 -9.26 -14.40
N GLU A 285 -4.33 -10.13 -15.39
CA GLU A 285 -3.29 -11.14 -15.56
C GLU A 285 -1.90 -10.51 -15.74
N GLN A 286 -1.80 -9.49 -16.61
CA GLN A 286 -0.56 -8.74 -16.82
C GLN A 286 -0.15 -7.95 -15.58
N CYS A 287 -1.11 -7.34 -14.86
CA CYS A 287 -0.85 -6.65 -13.59
C CYS A 287 -0.23 -7.61 -12.56
N LEU A 288 -0.76 -8.83 -12.43
CA LEU A 288 -0.17 -9.86 -11.56
C LEU A 288 1.26 -10.20 -11.95
N SER A 289 1.53 -10.40 -13.24
CA SER A 289 2.85 -10.74 -13.77
C SER A 289 3.88 -9.64 -13.49
N ILE A 290 3.50 -8.38 -13.77
CA ILE A 290 4.34 -7.19 -13.53
C ILE A 290 4.64 -7.04 -12.03
N ALA A 291 3.64 -7.16 -11.19
CA ALA A 291 3.77 -7.06 -9.74
C ALA A 291 4.64 -8.19 -9.17
N ALA A 292 4.47 -9.42 -9.65
CA ALA A 292 5.29 -10.56 -9.27
C ALA A 292 6.76 -10.38 -9.66
N GLN A 293 7.02 -9.84 -10.85
CA GLN A 293 8.39 -9.53 -11.30
C GLN A 293 9.03 -8.47 -10.43
N ALA A 294 8.35 -7.36 -10.17
CA ALA A 294 8.85 -6.28 -9.33
C ALA A 294 9.15 -6.77 -7.90
N SER A 295 8.23 -7.55 -7.32
CA SER A 295 8.42 -8.17 -6.00
C SER A 295 9.61 -9.14 -5.98
N ALA A 296 9.80 -9.95 -7.03
CA ALA A 296 10.94 -10.86 -7.16
C ALA A 296 12.29 -10.10 -7.22
N ILE A 297 12.33 -8.98 -7.93
CA ILE A 297 13.53 -8.12 -7.94
C ILE A 297 13.77 -7.53 -6.55
N ALA A 298 12.72 -7.01 -5.90
CA ALA A 298 12.84 -6.43 -4.56
C ALA A 298 13.38 -7.44 -3.54
N VAL A 299 12.81 -8.64 -3.47
CA VAL A 299 13.26 -9.66 -2.48
C VAL A 299 14.68 -10.19 -2.77
N SER A 300 15.22 -10.01 -3.97
CA SER A 300 16.60 -10.36 -4.30
C SER A 300 17.65 -9.34 -3.81
N ARG A 301 17.20 -8.23 -3.23
CA ARG A 301 18.01 -7.12 -2.74
C ARG A 301 17.81 -6.91 -1.25
N LYS A 302 18.79 -6.33 -0.56
CA LYS A 302 18.67 -5.97 0.85
C LYS A 302 17.91 -4.66 1.03
N GLY A 303 17.03 -4.63 2.05
CA GLY A 303 16.28 -3.45 2.49
C GLY A 303 14.85 -3.43 1.97
N ALA A 304 14.00 -2.59 2.59
CA ALA A 304 12.59 -2.44 2.25
C ALA A 304 12.40 -1.55 0.99
N SER A 305 12.05 -0.29 1.16
CA SER A 305 11.78 0.65 0.06
C SER A 305 12.97 0.87 -0.89
N VAL A 306 14.22 0.74 -0.40
CA VAL A 306 15.42 0.89 -1.23
C VAL A 306 15.58 -0.26 -2.23
N SER A 307 15.11 -1.46 -1.90
CA SER A 307 15.19 -2.65 -2.76
C SER A 307 14.21 -2.62 -3.94
N VAL A 308 13.15 -1.84 -3.83
CA VAL A 308 12.10 -1.69 -4.86
C VAL A 308 12.74 -1.25 -6.18
N PRO A 309 12.56 -1.98 -7.31
CA PRO A 309 13.09 -1.58 -8.60
C PRO A 309 12.45 -0.29 -9.12
N VAL A 310 13.01 0.32 -10.15
CA VAL A 310 12.30 1.30 -10.98
C VAL A 310 11.62 0.59 -12.15
N TRP A 311 10.57 1.17 -12.74
CA TRP A 311 9.79 0.55 -13.81
C TRP A 311 10.65 0.05 -14.98
N ALA A 312 11.70 0.79 -15.32
CA ALA A 312 12.60 0.44 -16.43
C ALA A 312 13.46 -0.83 -16.19
N GLU A 313 13.51 -1.34 -14.96
CA GLU A 313 14.22 -2.58 -14.64
C GLU A 313 13.38 -3.84 -14.92
N LEU A 314 12.09 -3.68 -15.18
CA LEU A 314 11.20 -4.79 -15.51
C LEU A 314 11.43 -5.25 -16.96
N GLN A 315 11.45 -6.56 -17.16
CA GLN A 315 11.49 -7.16 -18.49
C GLN A 315 10.05 -7.29 -18.99
N MET A 316 9.67 -6.46 -19.95
CA MET A 316 8.30 -6.37 -20.46
C MET A 316 8.15 -7.25 -21.71
N ASP A 317 8.33 -8.57 -21.57
CA ASP A 317 7.93 -9.55 -22.59
C ASP A 317 6.43 -9.83 -22.45
N LEU A 318 5.60 -8.79 -22.77
CA LEU A 318 4.14 -8.80 -22.59
C LEU A 318 3.42 -9.05 -23.91
#